data_e8a2771603a088851baabf768815c479
#
_entry.id   e8a2771603a088851baabf768815c479
#
_cell.length_a   1.000
_cell.length_b   1.000
_cell.length_c   1.000
_cell.angle_alpha   90.00
_cell.angle_beta   90.00
_cell.angle_gamma   90.00
#
_symmetry.space_group_name_H-M   'P 1'
#
loop_
_entity.id
_entity.type
_entity.pdbx_description
1 polymer ?
#
loop_
_entity_poly.entity_id
_entity_poly.type
_entity_poly.pdbx_seq_one_letter_code
_entity_poly.pdbx_strand_id
1 'polypeptide(L)'
;VPKKLGGIFAQTADVHFVGTGAVAHRKAALMIRQSLDPGSAYADAALHGDGLTSLQFRPTAAALTQEIKSELKAPVRIRIERRGDQFTMFAGNPGEELKSSGPATVALQDPVYVGLAMCSHDASALETAVFSNVKIESLPAAPPRPRYGSKITIYDLASKSVQTLYQTNESFEAPNWSLDGKYLLSNSRNRLYRIPVDGTSSPTPEPLNLDQSLRCNNDHGFSPDGKQIAISASSPSARQSQVYIISADGSNARLMVAKMPS
;
A
#
# COMPACT_ATOMS: atom_id res chain seq x y z
N VAL A 1 -27.62 0.73 -17.28
CA VAL A 1 -27.30 -0.70 -17.16
C VAL A 1 -25.82 -0.81 -16.82
N PRO A 2 -25.44 -1.51 -15.73
CA PRO A 2 -24.05 -1.70 -15.38
C PRO A 2 -23.29 -2.47 -16.48
N LYS A 3 -22.05 -2.07 -16.71
CA LYS A 3 -21.15 -2.77 -17.64
C LYS A 3 -20.28 -3.78 -16.90
N LYS A 4 -19.84 -4.84 -17.59
CA LYS A 4 -18.81 -5.76 -17.10
C LYS A 4 -17.47 -5.37 -17.69
N LEU A 5 -16.47 -5.17 -16.85
CA LEU A 5 -15.12 -4.79 -17.23
C LEU A 5 -14.09 -5.60 -16.45
N GLY A 6 -12.89 -5.76 -17.02
CA GLY A 6 -11.74 -6.33 -16.36
C GLY A 6 -10.50 -5.45 -16.52
N GLY A 7 -9.44 -5.78 -15.79
CA GLY A 7 -8.15 -5.11 -15.90
C GLY A 7 -8.05 -3.77 -15.15
N ILE A 8 -7.20 -2.89 -15.66
CA ILE A 8 -6.86 -1.60 -15.07
C ILE A 8 -7.62 -0.50 -15.78
N PHE A 9 -8.48 0.21 -15.06
CA PHE A 9 -9.32 1.24 -15.65
C PHE A 9 -9.70 2.34 -14.64
N ALA A 10 -10.23 3.45 -15.17
CA ALA A 10 -10.85 4.50 -14.39
C ALA A 10 -12.26 4.78 -14.88
N GLN A 11 -13.13 5.18 -13.97
CA GLN A 11 -14.43 5.78 -14.23
C GLN A 11 -14.43 7.20 -13.69
N THR A 12 -14.91 8.16 -14.48
CA THR A 12 -14.98 9.58 -14.13
C THR A 12 -16.37 10.12 -14.48
N ALA A 13 -16.91 11.01 -13.66
CA ALA A 13 -18.10 11.78 -13.98
C ALA A 13 -18.11 13.13 -13.25
N ASP A 14 -18.83 14.09 -13.79
CA ASP A 14 -19.28 15.27 -13.06
C ASP A 14 -20.64 14.94 -12.44
N VAL A 15 -20.81 15.25 -11.15
CA VAL A 15 -21.97 14.82 -10.35
C VAL A 15 -22.52 15.98 -9.55
N HIS A 16 -23.83 16.15 -9.57
CA HIS A 16 -24.52 17.08 -8.69
C HIS A 16 -25.92 16.57 -8.34
N PHE A 17 -26.41 16.94 -7.17
CA PHE A 17 -27.79 16.67 -6.77
C PHE A 17 -28.72 17.74 -7.31
N VAL A 18 -29.96 17.34 -7.63
CA VAL A 18 -31.06 18.26 -7.97
C VAL A 18 -31.83 18.60 -6.71
N GLY A 19 -31.94 19.90 -6.41
CA GLY A 19 -32.63 20.36 -5.20
C GLY A 19 -31.81 20.18 -3.91
N THR A 20 -32.36 20.70 -2.81
CA THR A 20 -31.70 20.69 -1.49
C THR A 20 -31.70 19.31 -0.83
N GLY A 21 -32.67 18.44 -1.21
CA GLY A 21 -32.83 17.10 -0.63
C GLY A 21 -33.24 17.09 0.84
N ALA A 22 -33.76 15.94 1.29
CA ALA A 22 -34.22 15.75 2.66
C ALA A 22 -33.13 15.16 3.56
N VAL A 23 -32.14 14.44 2.99
CA VAL A 23 -31.17 13.65 3.75
C VAL A 23 -29.74 14.04 3.40
N ALA A 24 -28.99 14.47 4.40
CA ALA A 24 -27.56 14.83 4.27
C ALA A 24 -26.70 13.66 3.75
N HIS A 25 -27.08 12.41 4.11
CA HIS A 25 -26.36 11.19 3.73
C HIS A 25 -26.80 10.56 2.41
N ARG A 26 -27.74 11.19 1.65
CA ARG A 26 -28.01 10.74 0.28
C ARG A 26 -26.71 10.68 -0.51
N LYS A 27 -26.56 9.72 -1.41
CA LYS A 27 -25.30 9.47 -2.12
C LYS A 27 -25.52 9.33 -3.62
N ALA A 28 -24.59 9.88 -4.39
CA ALA A 28 -24.40 9.62 -5.80
C ALA A 28 -22.98 9.14 -6.01
N ALA A 29 -22.78 7.99 -6.67
CA ALA A 29 -21.49 7.33 -6.69
C ALA A 29 -21.14 6.70 -8.04
N LEU A 30 -19.84 6.61 -8.32
CA LEU A 30 -19.24 5.74 -9.32
C LEU A 30 -18.89 4.42 -8.65
N MET A 31 -19.58 3.34 -9.02
CA MET A 31 -19.50 2.07 -8.30
C MET A 31 -18.84 0.97 -9.13
N ILE A 32 -17.95 0.22 -8.48
CA ILE A 32 -17.32 -1.00 -9.00
C ILE A 32 -17.59 -2.12 -8.01
N ARG A 33 -18.21 -3.23 -8.44
CA ARG A 33 -18.60 -4.31 -7.54
C ARG A 33 -18.46 -5.69 -8.16
N GLN A 34 -18.30 -6.71 -7.32
CA GLN A 34 -18.11 -8.08 -7.76
C GLN A 34 -19.38 -8.69 -8.37
N SER A 35 -20.53 -8.47 -7.77
CA SER A 35 -21.83 -8.95 -8.23
C SER A 35 -22.92 -7.91 -7.99
N LEU A 36 -24.14 -8.17 -8.47
CA LEU A 36 -25.29 -7.30 -8.23
C LEU A 36 -26.02 -7.61 -6.90
N ASP A 37 -25.53 -8.59 -6.13
CA ASP A 37 -26.11 -8.91 -4.82
C ASP A 37 -25.88 -7.77 -3.83
N PRO A 38 -26.87 -7.43 -2.99
CA PRO A 38 -26.77 -6.35 -2.02
C PRO A 38 -25.54 -6.49 -1.08
N GLY A 39 -25.19 -7.73 -0.73
CA GLY A 39 -24.03 -8.03 0.11
C GLY A 39 -22.68 -8.07 -0.61
N SER A 40 -22.61 -7.82 -1.92
CA SER A 40 -21.38 -7.93 -2.71
C SER A 40 -20.23 -7.09 -2.18
N ALA A 41 -18.99 -7.58 -2.32
CA ALA A 41 -17.80 -6.76 -2.21
C ALA A 41 -17.80 -5.66 -3.29
N TYR A 42 -17.35 -4.44 -2.95
CA TYR A 42 -17.36 -3.29 -3.84
C TYR A 42 -16.38 -2.19 -3.41
N ALA A 43 -16.12 -1.25 -4.32
CA ALA A 43 -15.56 0.05 -4.04
C ALA A 43 -16.34 1.11 -4.83
N ASP A 44 -16.58 2.27 -4.23
CA ASP A 44 -17.19 3.40 -4.93
C ASP A 44 -16.57 4.75 -4.55
N ALA A 45 -16.63 5.70 -5.49
CA ALA A 45 -16.37 7.11 -5.23
C ALA A 45 -17.72 7.80 -5.02
N ALA A 46 -18.03 8.18 -3.79
CA ALA A 46 -19.32 8.73 -3.39
C ALA A 46 -19.24 10.23 -3.11
N LEU A 47 -20.22 10.97 -3.66
CA LEU A 47 -20.59 12.33 -3.25
C LEU A 47 -21.83 12.22 -2.36
N HIS A 48 -21.80 12.82 -1.18
CA HIS A 48 -22.89 12.89 -0.23
C HIS A 48 -23.68 14.18 -0.36
N GLY A 49 -24.92 14.21 0.13
CA GLY A 49 -25.79 15.38 0.07
C GLY A 49 -25.30 16.58 0.87
N ASP A 50 -24.50 16.36 1.91
CA ASP A 50 -23.82 17.41 2.71
C ASP A 50 -22.48 17.88 2.07
N GLY A 51 -22.16 17.38 0.87
CA GLY A 51 -20.94 17.69 0.15
C GLY A 51 -19.72 16.85 0.53
N LEU A 52 -19.82 15.93 1.51
CA LEU A 52 -18.74 15.00 1.79
C LEU A 52 -18.45 14.13 0.57
N THR A 53 -17.17 13.91 0.27
CA THR A 53 -16.74 12.91 -0.70
C THR A 53 -15.89 11.84 -0.03
N SER A 54 -16.09 10.59 -0.44
CA SER A 54 -15.37 9.48 0.15
C SER A 54 -15.20 8.30 -0.81
N LEU A 55 -14.10 7.58 -0.65
CA LEU A 55 -13.95 6.22 -1.15
C LEU A 55 -14.59 5.27 -0.15
N GLN A 56 -15.72 4.67 -0.52
CA GLN A 56 -16.37 3.66 0.30
C GLN A 56 -16.08 2.28 -0.27
N PHE A 57 -15.90 1.29 0.59
CA PHE A 57 -15.60 -0.05 0.13
C PHE A 57 -16.01 -1.13 1.13
N ARG A 58 -16.38 -2.29 0.59
CA ARG A 58 -16.65 -3.51 1.31
C ARG A 58 -15.64 -4.56 0.86
N PRO A 59 -14.66 -4.93 1.71
CA PRO A 59 -13.52 -5.75 1.29
C PRO A 59 -13.89 -7.18 0.90
N THR A 60 -14.93 -7.75 1.54
CA THR A 60 -15.47 -9.09 1.24
C THR A 60 -16.99 -9.06 1.29
N ALA A 61 -17.65 -10.06 0.71
CA ALA A 61 -19.11 -10.17 0.76
C ALA A 61 -19.63 -10.15 2.21
N ALA A 62 -20.73 -9.42 2.42
CA ALA A 62 -21.39 -9.23 3.70
C ALA A 62 -20.57 -8.53 4.81
N ALA A 63 -19.32 -8.12 4.55
CA ALA A 63 -18.56 -7.32 5.50
C ALA A 63 -19.16 -5.91 5.68
N LEU A 64 -18.79 -5.24 6.76
CA LEU A 64 -19.16 -3.84 6.96
C LEU A 64 -18.44 -2.95 5.92
N THR A 65 -19.15 -1.93 5.47
CA THR A 65 -18.58 -0.88 4.61
C THR A 65 -17.58 -0.05 5.41
N GLN A 66 -16.41 0.19 4.81
CA GLN A 66 -15.36 1.06 5.30
C GLN A 66 -15.32 2.34 4.45
N GLU A 67 -14.71 3.39 4.96
CA GLU A 67 -14.68 4.69 4.31
C GLU A 67 -13.34 5.38 4.48
N ILE A 68 -12.83 5.98 3.39
CA ILE A 68 -11.71 6.93 3.40
C ILE A 68 -12.25 8.27 2.91
N LYS A 69 -12.33 9.25 3.81
CA LYS A 69 -12.88 10.58 3.51
C LYS A 69 -11.86 11.41 2.73
N SER A 70 -12.37 12.16 1.74
CA SER A 70 -11.61 13.21 1.08
C SER A 70 -11.68 14.49 1.91
N GLU A 71 -10.64 15.32 1.83
CA GLU A 71 -10.65 16.66 2.42
C GLU A 71 -11.49 17.66 1.60
N LEU A 72 -11.86 17.30 0.35
CA LEU A 72 -12.66 18.15 -0.52
C LEU A 72 -14.15 17.96 -0.25
N LYS A 73 -14.85 19.08 -0.13
CA LYS A 73 -16.31 19.11 -0.02
C LYS A 73 -16.95 19.63 -1.29
N ALA A 74 -18.06 19.00 -1.67
CA ALA A 74 -18.88 19.36 -2.82
C ALA A 74 -18.10 19.59 -4.14
N PRO A 75 -17.14 18.73 -4.49
CA PRO A 75 -16.51 18.82 -5.79
C PRO A 75 -17.53 18.49 -6.89
N VAL A 76 -17.32 19.04 -8.08
CA VAL A 76 -18.15 18.71 -9.23
C VAL A 76 -17.74 17.38 -9.85
N ARG A 77 -16.44 17.08 -9.89
CA ARG A 77 -15.89 15.90 -10.56
C ARG A 77 -15.39 14.87 -9.56
N ILE A 78 -15.82 13.62 -9.74
CA ILE A 78 -15.31 12.45 -9.03
C ILE A 78 -14.75 11.43 -10.03
N ARG A 79 -13.74 10.69 -9.60
CA ARG A 79 -13.10 9.64 -10.38
C ARG A 79 -12.74 8.48 -9.44
N ILE A 80 -12.93 7.24 -9.90
CA ILE A 80 -12.43 6.04 -9.24
C ILE A 80 -11.49 5.30 -10.19
N GLU A 81 -10.30 4.96 -9.73
CA GLU A 81 -9.34 4.11 -10.43
C GLU A 81 -9.28 2.74 -9.80
N ARG A 82 -9.23 1.71 -10.65
CA ARG A 82 -8.91 0.33 -10.28
C ARG A 82 -7.59 -0.08 -10.88
N ARG A 83 -6.64 -0.54 -10.03
CA ARG A 83 -5.35 -1.09 -10.43
C ARG A 83 -5.12 -2.44 -9.71
N GLY A 84 -5.61 -3.53 -10.30
CA GLY A 84 -5.70 -4.82 -9.63
C GLY A 84 -6.66 -4.74 -8.43
N ASP A 85 -6.17 -5.03 -7.22
CA ASP A 85 -6.93 -4.96 -5.98
C ASP A 85 -6.89 -3.58 -5.31
N GLN A 86 -6.19 -2.60 -5.90
CA GLN A 86 -6.13 -1.24 -5.39
C GLN A 86 -7.19 -0.36 -6.05
N PHE A 87 -7.95 0.33 -5.21
CA PHE A 87 -8.95 1.31 -5.59
C PHE A 87 -8.59 2.66 -4.99
N THR A 88 -8.66 3.72 -5.80
CA THR A 88 -8.36 5.08 -5.36
C THR A 88 -9.44 6.01 -5.91
N MET A 89 -10.01 6.82 -5.03
CA MET A 89 -10.89 7.92 -5.44
C MET A 89 -10.08 9.20 -5.65
N PHE A 90 -10.49 9.97 -6.62
CA PHE A 90 -10.02 11.34 -6.86
C PHE A 90 -11.22 12.25 -6.97
N ALA A 91 -11.09 13.49 -6.49
CA ALA A 91 -12.14 14.50 -6.53
C ALA A 91 -11.56 15.89 -6.81
N GLY A 92 -12.35 16.76 -7.43
CA GLY A 92 -11.96 18.12 -7.75
C GLY A 92 -12.98 18.83 -8.64
N ASN A 93 -12.59 19.97 -9.18
CA ASN A 93 -13.42 20.71 -10.13
C ASN A 93 -12.91 20.51 -11.58
N PRO A 94 -13.77 20.69 -12.59
CA PRO A 94 -13.35 20.62 -13.98
C PRO A 94 -12.23 21.64 -14.28
N GLY A 95 -11.15 21.17 -14.89
CA GLY A 95 -9.97 22.00 -15.21
C GLY A 95 -8.92 22.08 -14.10
N GLU A 96 -9.19 21.54 -12.93
CA GLU A 96 -8.23 21.43 -11.82
C GLU A 96 -7.62 20.01 -11.72
N GLU A 97 -6.47 19.90 -11.09
CA GLU A 97 -5.89 18.61 -10.74
C GLU A 97 -6.75 17.94 -9.67
N LEU A 98 -7.18 16.71 -9.94
CA LEU A 98 -7.98 15.95 -8.99
C LEU A 98 -7.12 15.46 -7.83
N LYS A 99 -7.60 15.65 -6.60
CA LYS A 99 -6.92 15.23 -5.36
C LYS A 99 -7.34 13.80 -4.97
N SER A 100 -6.36 12.98 -4.62
CA SER A 100 -6.56 11.60 -4.18
C SER A 100 -7.05 11.53 -2.73
N SER A 101 -7.96 10.59 -2.44
CA SER A 101 -8.35 10.22 -1.07
C SER A 101 -7.38 9.24 -0.39
N GLY A 102 -6.42 8.70 -1.13
CA GLY A 102 -5.64 7.53 -0.73
C GLY A 102 -6.27 6.20 -1.22
N PRO A 103 -5.49 5.11 -1.22
CA PRO A 103 -5.92 3.82 -1.75
C PRO A 103 -6.61 2.93 -0.71
N ALA A 104 -7.56 2.11 -1.18
CA ALA A 104 -8.12 0.97 -0.46
C ALA A 104 -7.83 -0.33 -1.20
N THR A 105 -7.71 -1.44 -0.47
CA THR A 105 -7.51 -2.78 -1.05
C THR A 105 -8.81 -3.57 -0.98
N VAL A 106 -9.33 -3.99 -2.14
CA VAL A 106 -10.50 -4.85 -2.28
C VAL A 106 -10.22 -5.92 -3.33
N ALA A 107 -10.17 -7.18 -2.94
CA ALA A 107 -9.90 -8.29 -3.85
C ALA A 107 -11.14 -8.61 -4.70
N LEU A 108 -11.28 -7.97 -5.86
CA LEU A 108 -12.33 -8.25 -6.84
C LEU A 108 -11.78 -9.04 -8.03
N GLN A 109 -12.49 -10.11 -8.37
CA GLN A 109 -12.17 -10.97 -9.52
C GLN A 109 -12.71 -10.38 -10.82
N ASP A 110 -11.95 -10.45 -11.91
CA ASP A 110 -12.43 -10.07 -13.24
C ASP A 110 -13.43 -11.09 -13.79
N PRO A 111 -14.49 -10.66 -14.49
CA PRO A 111 -14.90 -9.27 -14.70
C PRO A 111 -15.74 -8.70 -13.52
N VAL A 112 -15.62 -7.40 -13.27
CA VAL A 112 -16.42 -6.66 -12.28
C VAL A 112 -17.56 -5.90 -12.95
N TYR A 113 -18.60 -5.59 -12.17
CA TYR A 113 -19.65 -4.66 -12.61
C TYR A 113 -19.24 -3.22 -12.32
N VAL A 114 -19.44 -2.34 -13.31
CA VAL A 114 -19.12 -0.91 -13.24
C VAL A 114 -20.36 -0.12 -13.62
N GLY A 115 -20.71 0.89 -12.83
CA GLY A 115 -21.92 1.69 -13.08
C GLY A 115 -22.03 2.93 -12.21
N LEU A 116 -23.18 3.59 -12.35
CA LEU A 116 -23.60 4.72 -11.54
C LEU A 116 -24.56 4.18 -10.45
N ALA A 117 -24.44 4.71 -9.25
CA ALA A 117 -25.26 4.32 -8.13
C ALA A 117 -25.84 5.56 -7.44
N MET A 118 -27.05 5.41 -6.89
CA MET A 118 -27.69 6.43 -6.08
C MET A 118 -28.39 5.77 -4.89
N CYS A 119 -28.36 6.44 -3.74
CA CYS A 119 -29.04 6.03 -2.52
C CYS A 119 -29.61 7.27 -1.81
N SER A 120 -30.91 7.28 -1.55
CA SER A 120 -31.58 8.35 -0.79
C SER A 120 -31.29 8.29 0.71
N HIS A 121 -30.98 7.11 1.25
CA HIS A 121 -30.92 6.80 2.68
C HIS A 121 -32.26 6.99 3.45
N ASP A 122 -33.35 7.23 2.72
CA ASP A 122 -34.70 7.33 3.24
C ASP A 122 -35.64 6.64 2.25
N ALA A 123 -36.33 5.61 2.70
CA ALA A 123 -37.25 4.84 1.85
C ALA A 123 -38.46 5.68 1.36
N SER A 124 -38.77 6.77 2.04
CA SER A 124 -39.91 7.67 1.71
C SER A 124 -39.47 8.86 0.83
N ALA A 125 -38.14 9.09 0.65
CA ALA A 125 -37.61 10.23 -0.09
C ALA A 125 -37.18 9.82 -1.51
N LEU A 126 -37.67 10.57 -2.51
CA LEU A 126 -37.20 10.50 -3.87
C LEU A 126 -36.08 11.57 -4.06
N GLU A 127 -34.88 11.10 -4.35
CA GLU A 127 -33.74 11.97 -4.59
C GLU A 127 -33.26 11.85 -6.05
N THR A 128 -32.77 12.94 -6.59
CA THR A 128 -32.28 12.99 -7.97
C THR A 128 -30.85 13.52 -8.03
N ALA A 129 -29.99 12.82 -8.76
CA ALA A 129 -28.64 13.27 -9.09
C ALA A 129 -28.44 13.24 -10.61
N VAL A 130 -27.64 14.18 -11.11
CA VAL A 130 -27.24 14.23 -12.51
C VAL A 130 -25.77 13.82 -12.60
N PHE A 131 -25.49 12.86 -13.47
CA PHE A 131 -24.15 12.46 -13.87
C PHE A 131 -23.92 12.92 -15.32
N SER A 132 -22.92 13.74 -15.52
CA SER A 132 -22.52 14.22 -16.85
C SER A 132 -21.04 13.92 -17.10
N ASN A 133 -20.61 14.03 -18.35
CA ASN A 133 -19.23 13.74 -18.76
C ASN A 133 -18.74 12.36 -18.30
N VAL A 134 -19.65 11.38 -18.25
CA VAL A 134 -19.34 10.01 -17.79
C VAL A 134 -18.37 9.35 -18.75
N LYS A 135 -17.20 8.97 -18.25
CA LYS A 135 -16.15 8.34 -19.02
C LYS A 135 -15.63 7.09 -18.30
N ILE A 136 -15.42 6.03 -19.06
CA ILE A 136 -14.65 4.85 -18.63
C ILE A 136 -13.48 4.73 -19.58
N GLU A 137 -12.27 4.62 -19.03
CA GLU A 137 -11.04 4.53 -19.81
C GLU A 137 -10.10 3.47 -19.25
N SER A 138 -9.48 2.71 -20.15
CA SER A 138 -8.38 1.83 -19.74
C SER A 138 -7.18 2.67 -19.34
N LEU A 139 -6.53 2.28 -18.26
CA LEU A 139 -5.32 2.92 -17.80
C LEU A 139 -4.09 2.09 -18.20
N PRO A 140 -2.95 2.73 -18.47
CA PRO A 140 -1.71 1.99 -18.66
C PRO A 140 -1.36 1.23 -17.39
N ALA A 141 -0.73 0.06 -17.57
CA ALA A 141 -0.10 -0.62 -16.44
C ALA A 141 0.89 0.34 -15.77
N ALA A 142 0.99 0.26 -14.44
CA ALA A 142 2.04 1.00 -13.76
C ALA A 142 3.40 0.60 -14.39
N PRO A 143 4.29 1.55 -14.65
CA PRO A 143 5.62 1.19 -15.11
C PRO A 143 6.23 0.21 -14.11
N PRO A 144 6.95 -0.82 -14.58
CA PRO A 144 7.62 -1.73 -13.67
C PRO A 144 8.47 -0.89 -12.71
N ARG A 145 8.36 -1.20 -11.41
CA ARG A 145 9.21 -0.51 -10.43
C ARG A 145 10.66 -0.68 -10.86
N PRO A 146 11.45 0.39 -10.89
CA PRO A 146 12.88 0.26 -11.20
C PRO A 146 13.47 -0.80 -10.26
N ARG A 147 14.08 -1.81 -10.83
CA ARG A 147 14.86 -2.79 -10.05
C ARG A 147 16.19 -2.12 -9.78
N TYR A 148 16.37 -1.69 -8.55
CA TYR A 148 17.66 -1.20 -8.09
C TYR A 148 18.54 -2.40 -7.77
N GLY A 149 19.71 -2.47 -8.38
CA GLY A 149 20.79 -3.33 -7.94
C GLY A 149 21.56 -2.66 -6.81
N SER A 150 22.34 -3.44 -6.09
CA SER A 150 23.23 -2.94 -5.06
C SER A 150 24.69 -3.21 -5.40
N LYS A 151 25.52 -2.22 -5.11
CA LYS A 151 26.98 -2.32 -5.12
C LYS A 151 27.50 -1.94 -3.75
N ILE A 152 27.94 -2.95 -3.00
CA ILE A 152 28.55 -2.77 -1.68
C ILE A 152 30.05 -2.59 -1.87
N THR A 153 30.57 -1.49 -1.36
CA THR A 153 31.99 -1.15 -1.45
C THR A 153 32.59 -0.94 -0.07
N ILE A 154 33.87 -1.30 0.07
CA ILE A 154 34.69 -1.01 1.23
C ILE A 154 35.63 0.08 0.87
N TYR A 155 35.73 1.13 1.67
CA TYR A 155 36.71 2.19 1.58
C TYR A 155 37.79 1.99 2.64
N ASP A 156 39.01 1.79 2.23
CA ASP A 156 40.15 1.69 3.13
C ASP A 156 40.70 3.09 3.44
N LEU A 157 40.68 3.46 4.71
CA LEU A 157 41.08 4.80 5.16
C LEU A 157 42.59 5.07 5.03
N ALA A 158 43.41 4.04 5.14
CA ALA A 158 44.86 4.17 5.10
C ALA A 158 45.39 4.31 3.67
N SER A 159 44.95 3.40 2.79
CA SER A 159 45.36 3.40 1.37
C SER A 159 44.52 4.33 0.50
N LYS A 160 43.38 4.86 1.03
CA LYS A 160 42.37 5.67 0.32
C LYS A 160 41.82 4.94 -0.92
N SER A 161 41.77 3.62 -0.88
CA SER A 161 41.28 2.79 -1.97
C SER A 161 39.86 2.37 -1.77
N VAL A 162 39.11 2.12 -2.87
CA VAL A 162 37.76 1.59 -2.89
C VAL A 162 37.79 0.20 -3.48
N GLN A 163 37.27 -0.78 -2.75
CA GLN A 163 37.12 -2.14 -3.24
C GLN A 163 35.62 -2.47 -3.33
N THR A 164 35.15 -3.06 -4.44
CA THR A 164 33.82 -3.62 -4.54
C THR A 164 33.83 -5.00 -3.88
N LEU A 165 33.10 -5.14 -2.79
CA LEU A 165 32.92 -6.41 -2.10
C LEU A 165 31.87 -7.28 -2.79
N TYR A 166 30.71 -6.70 -3.11
CA TYR A 166 29.57 -7.44 -3.65
C TYR A 166 28.75 -6.57 -4.59
N GLN A 167 28.30 -7.14 -5.71
CA GLN A 167 27.43 -6.45 -6.66
C GLN A 167 26.33 -7.41 -7.16
N THR A 168 25.09 -6.93 -7.21
CA THR A 168 23.92 -7.72 -7.57
C THR A 168 22.83 -6.84 -8.18
N ASN A 169 21.89 -7.46 -8.91
CA ASN A 169 20.65 -6.81 -9.37
C ASN A 169 19.53 -6.82 -8.30
N GLU A 170 19.83 -7.26 -7.07
CA GLU A 170 18.93 -7.22 -5.95
C GLU A 170 19.24 -6.05 -5.02
N SER A 171 18.23 -5.57 -4.30
CA SER A 171 18.42 -4.53 -3.29
C SER A 171 19.01 -5.14 -2.03
N PHE A 172 20.21 -4.71 -1.65
CA PHE A 172 20.81 -4.91 -0.34
C PHE A 172 21.01 -3.55 0.31
N GLU A 173 20.58 -3.40 1.55
CA GLU A 173 20.53 -2.11 2.24
C GLU A 173 21.17 -2.21 3.62
N ALA A 174 21.61 -1.05 4.15
CA ALA A 174 22.11 -0.86 5.51
C ALA A 174 23.19 -1.87 5.93
N PRO A 175 24.34 -1.96 5.25
CA PRO A 175 25.40 -2.87 5.65
C PRO A 175 26.04 -2.43 6.98
N ASN A 176 26.09 -3.36 7.95
CA ASN A 176 26.72 -3.18 9.25
C ASN A 176 27.88 -4.17 9.41
N TRP A 177 29.04 -3.69 9.87
CA TRP A 177 30.18 -4.53 10.17
C TRP A 177 29.90 -5.44 11.38
N SER A 178 30.24 -6.74 11.24
CA SER A 178 30.40 -7.59 12.41
C SER A 178 31.59 -7.10 13.25
N LEU A 179 31.53 -7.30 14.57
CA LEU A 179 32.59 -6.84 15.49
C LEU A 179 33.96 -7.50 15.22
N ASP A 180 33.96 -8.71 14.69
CA ASP A 180 35.19 -9.44 14.33
C ASP A 180 35.69 -9.08 12.92
N GLY A 181 34.98 -8.20 12.19
CA GLY A 181 35.35 -7.75 10.87
C GLY A 181 35.21 -8.79 9.75
N LYS A 182 34.59 -9.94 10.02
CA LYS A 182 34.56 -11.06 9.07
C LYS A 182 33.41 -10.98 8.06
N TYR A 183 32.36 -10.21 8.34
CA TYR A 183 31.23 -10.08 7.44
C TYR A 183 30.49 -8.75 7.62
N LEU A 184 29.71 -8.40 6.62
CA LEU A 184 28.70 -7.35 6.71
C LEU A 184 27.32 -8.00 6.90
N LEU A 185 26.56 -7.51 7.88
CA LEU A 185 25.14 -7.80 8.01
C LEU A 185 24.35 -6.82 7.16
N SER A 186 23.48 -7.29 6.26
CA SER A 186 22.72 -6.43 5.35
C SER A 186 21.31 -6.97 5.15
N ASN A 187 20.37 -6.09 4.89
CA ASN A 187 18.98 -6.45 4.60
C ASN A 187 18.74 -6.63 3.10
N SER A 188 18.00 -7.65 2.72
CA SER A 188 17.45 -7.84 1.38
C SER A 188 16.15 -8.64 1.44
N ARG A 189 15.13 -8.25 0.66
CA ARG A 189 13.84 -8.98 0.54
C ARG A 189 13.19 -9.31 1.89
N ASN A 190 13.21 -8.36 2.82
CA ASN A 190 12.69 -8.51 4.19
C ASN A 190 13.43 -9.56 5.05
N ARG A 191 14.66 -9.94 4.68
CA ARG A 191 15.51 -10.89 5.41
C ARG A 191 16.88 -10.27 5.66
N LEU A 192 17.60 -10.80 6.65
CA LEU A 192 18.99 -10.43 6.93
C LEU A 192 19.95 -11.47 6.37
N TYR A 193 21.08 -10.99 5.86
CA TYR A 193 22.13 -11.76 5.25
C TYR A 193 23.49 -11.39 5.82
N ARG A 194 24.38 -12.36 5.96
CA ARG A 194 25.80 -12.14 6.16
C ARG A 194 26.49 -12.14 4.80
N ILE A 195 27.26 -11.12 4.53
CA ILE A 195 28.10 -11.02 3.33
C ILE A 195 29.54 -11.17 3.80
N PRO A 196 30.21 -12.29 3.56
CA PRO A 196 31.60 -12.51 4.01
C PRO A 196 32.57 -11.44 3.49
N VAL A 197 33.52 -11.07 4.34
CA VAL A 197 34.66 -10.19 4.00
C VAL A 197 35.93 -10.98 4.18
N ASP A 198 36.10 -11.98 3.32
CA ASP A 198 37.20 -12.96 3.38
C ASP A 198 38.27 -12.76 2.28
N GLY A 199 38.17 -11.65 1.55
CA GLY A 199 39.06 -11.34 0.43
C GLY A 199 38.64 -11.96 -0.90
N THR A 200 37.54 -12.70 -0.96
CA THR A 200 36.99 -13.19 -2.22
C THR A 200 36.36 -12.05 -3.03
N SER A 201 36.48 -12.10 -4.36
CA SER A 201 36.00 -11.04 -5.25
C SER A 201 34.47 -11.00 -5.46
N SER A 202 33.74 -11.99 -4.94
CA SER A 202 32.28 -12.05 -5.04
C SER A 202 31.73 -13.05 -4.01
N PRO A 203 31.66 -12.65 -2.74
CA PRO A 203 31.16 -13.52 -1.68
C PRO A 203 29.69 -13.87 -1.89
N THR A 204 29.28 -15.07 -1.49
CA THR A 204 27.88 -15.49 -1.51
C THR A 204 27.19 -15.03 -0.22
N PRO A 205 26.15 -14.18 -0.29
CA PRO A 205 25.39 -13.80 0.89
C PRO A 205 24.70 -15.00 1.53
N GLU A 206 24.88 -15.18 2.82
CA GLU A 206 24.29 -16.25 3.62
C GLU A 206 23.08 -15.72 4.40
N PRO A 207 21.88 -16.31 4.26
CA PRO A 207 20.74 -15.87 5.02
C PRO A 207 20.92 -16.15 6.51
N LEU A 208 20.53 -15.19 7.34
CA LEU A 208 20.49 -15.39 8.78
C LEU A 208 19.31 -16.32 9.15
N ASN A 209 19.51 -17.19 10.15
CA ASN A 209 18.47 -18.12 10.62
C ASN A 209 17.39 -17.39 11.44
N LEU A 210 16.62 -16.54 10.79
CA LEU A 210 15.58 -15.72 11.39
C LEU A 210 14.21 -16.41 11.25
N ASP A 211 13.35 -16.26 12.26
CA ASP A 211 11.95 -16.70 12.22
C ASP A 211 11.28 -16.29 10.88
N GLN A 212 10.69 -17.28 10.21
CA GLN A 212 10.08 -17.11 8.89
C GLN A 212 8.90 -16.14 8.90
N SER A 213 8.26 -15.93 10.04
CA SER A 213 7.13 -15.00 10.19
C SER A 213 7.56 -13.53 10.26
N LEU A 214 8.81 -13.25 10.64
CA LEU A 214 9.33 -11.88 10.73
C LEU A 214 9.78 -11.35 9.37
N ARG A 215 9.42 -10.11 9.10
CA ARG A 215 9.81 -9.36 7.90
C ARG A 215 10.59 -8.13 8.32
N CYS A 216 11.92 -8.20 8.18
CA CYS A 216 12.81 -7.11 8.55
C CYS A 216 12.73 -5.95 7.55
N ASN A 217 12.84 -4.73 8.05
CA ASN A 217 13.21 -3.58 7.24
C ASN A 217 14.75 -3.37 7.32
N ASN A 218 15.24 -2.19 6.90
CA ASN A 218 16.66 -1.87 6.85
C ASN A 218 17.25 -1.41 8.20
N ASP A 219 16.44 -1.33 9.27
CA ASP A 219 16.92 -0.90 10.60
C ASP A 219 17.40 -2.12 11.38
N HIS A 220 18.69 -2.27 11.53
CA HIS A 220 19.32 -3.32 12.34
C HIS A 220 20.71 -2.88 12.81
N GLY A 221 21.20 -3.50 13.90
CA GLY A 221 22.52 -3.22 14.42
C GLY A 221 22.95 -4.21 15.50
N PHE A 222 24.26 -4.43 15.62
CA PHE A 222 24.83 -5.29 16.64
C PHE A 222 24.82 -4.65 18.03
N SER A 223 24.68 -5.49 19.06
CA SER A 223 25.03 -5.10 20.44
C SER A 223 26.53 -4.84 20.56
N PRO A 224 26.99 -4.05 21.54
CA PRO A 224 28.41 -3.74 21.73
C PRO A 224 29.31 -4.97 21.95
N ASP A 225 28.74 -6.07 22.42
CA ASP A 225 29.44 -7.35 22.62
C ASP A 225 29.34 -8.30 21.40
N GLY A 226 28.58 -7.92 20.37
CA GLY A 226 28.38 -8.70 19.13
C GLY A 226 27.50 -9.94 19.28
N LYS A 227 26.94 -10.20 20.46
CA LYS A 227 26.17 -11.43 20.74
C LYS A 227 24.71 -11.33 20.32
N GLN A 228 24.19 -10.10 20.16
CA GLN A 228 22.81 -9.85 19.83
C GLN A 228 22.72 -8.86 18.64
N ILE A 229 21.57 -8.85 17.99
CA ILE A 229 21.21 -7.90 16.95
C ILE A 229 19.85 -7.31 17.30
N ALA A 230 19.76 -5.99 17.34
CA ALA A 230 18.48 -5.29 17.32
C ALA A 230 17.99 -5.21 15.89
N ILE A 231 16.74 -5.54 15.64
CA ILE A 231 16.10 -5.49 14.33
C ILE A 231 14.75 -4.78 14.41
N SER A 232 14.40 -4.08 13.35
CA SER A 232 13.03 -3.59 13.14
C SER A 232 12.33 -4.54 12.17
N ALA A 233 11.24 -5.15 12.61
CA ALA A 233 10.51 -6.14 11.82
C ALA A 233 9.01 -6.09 12.07
N SER A 234 8.21 -6.46 11.07
CA SER A 234 6.78 -6.73 11.20
C SER A 234 6.52 -8.23 11.30
N SER A 235 5.39 -8.59 11.94
CA SER A 235 4.90 -9.97 12.05
C SER A 235 3.46 -10.07 11.54
N PRO A 236 2.90 -11.28 11.32
CA PRO A 236 1.50 -11.45 10.90
C PRO A 236 0.49 -10.84 11.87
N SER A 237 0.83 -10.79 13.18
CA SER A 237 0.00 -10.20 14.23
C SER A 237 0.16 -8.69 14.39
N ALA A 238 1.21 -8.10 13.82
CA ALA A 238 1.49 -6.67 13.90
C ALA A 238 1.90 -6.13 12.53
N ARG A 239 1.01 -5.37 11.89
CA ARG A 239 1.26 -4.76 10.57
C ARG A 239 2.33 -3.67 10.60
N GLN A 240 2.55 -3.05 11.76
CA GLN A 240 3.59 -2.04 11.97
C GLN A 240 4.89 -2.72 12.40
N SER A 241 6.02 -2.11 12.03
CA SER A 241 7.33 -2.56 12.48
C SER A 241 7.48 -2.38 13.99
N GLN A 242 8.04 -3.39 14.63
CA GLN A 242 8.34 -3.44 16.05
C GLN A 242 9.82 -3.78 16.24
N VAL A 243 10.38 -3.46 17.40
CA VAL A 243 11.78 -3.76 17.70
C VAL A 243 11.89 -5.13 18.35
N TYR A 244 12.72 -5.97 17.75
CA TYR A 244 13.08 -7.29 18.28
C TYR A 244 14.57 -7.35 18.60
N ILE A 245 14.95 -8.13 19.60
CA ILE A 245 16.33 -8.57 19.84
C ILE A 245 16.43 -10.04 19.46
N ILE A 246 17.42 -10.36 18.65
CA ILE A 246 17.75 -11.72 18.24
C ILE A 246 19.18 -12.06 18.66
N SER A 247 19.51 -13.35 18.74
CA SER A 247 20.90 -13.79 18.83
C SER A 247 21.67 -13.47 17.54
N ALA A 248 22.98 -13.31 17.61
CA ALA A 248 23.80 -12.97 16.43
C ALA A 248 23.69 -13.99 15.29
N ASP A 249 23.28 -15.24 15.57
CA ASP A 249 23.01 -16.27 14.57
C ASP A 249 21.60 -16.17 13.92
N GLY A 250 20.78 -15.24 14.39
CA GLY A 250 19.41 -15.03 13.91
C GLY A 250 18.33 -15.74 14.73
N SER A 251 18.71 -16.56 15.70
CA SER A 251 17.77 -17.30 16.56
C SER A 251 17.21 -16.42 17.70
N ASN A 252 16.30 -17.01 18.49
CA ASN A 252 15.80 -16.45 19.74
C ASN A 252 15.19 -15.03 19.63
N ALA A 253 14.35 -14.81 18.63
CA ALA A 253 13.69 -13.52 18.45
C ALA A 253 12.78 -13.17 19.64
N ARG A 254 13.03 -12.04 20.27
CA ARG A 254 12.29 -11.52 21.41
C ARG A 254 11.81 -10.09 21.13
N LEU A 255 10.50 -9.87 21.22
CA LEU A 255 9.90 -8.55 21.10
C LEU A 255 10.31 -7.68 22.30
N MET A 256 10.85 -6.48 22.03
CA MET A 256 11.31 -5.55 23.07
C MET A 256 10.25 -4.53 23.49
N VAL A 257 9.45 -4.07 22.56
CA VAL A 257 8.42 -3.05 22.81
C VAL A 257 7.10 -3.54 22.24
N ALA A 258 6.18 -3.92 23.14
CA ALA A 258 4.84 -4.37 22.78
C ALA A 258 3.82 -3.22 22.69
N LYS A 259 4.15 -1.98 23.14
CA LYS A 259 3.21 -0.88 23.21
C LYS A 259 3.92 0.46 22.96
N MET A 260 3.53 1.15 21.90
CA MET A 260 3.81 2.58 21.81
C MET A 260 2.92 3.30 22.82
N PRO A 261 3.42 4.29 23.58
CA PRO A 261 2.54 5.12 24.39
C PRO A 261 1.52 5.83 23.49
N SER A 262 0.27 5.78 23.90
CA SER A 262 -0.87 6.46 23.26
C SER A 262 -0.75 7.97 23.39
#